data_f1516c96e33f8f69220e46c458fd93d3
#
_entry.id   f1516c96e33f8f69220e46c458fd93d3
#
_cell.length_a   1.000
_cell.length_b   1.000
_cell.length_c   1.000
_cell.angle_alpha   90.00
_cell.angle_beta   90.00
_cell.angle_gamma   90.00
#
_symmetry.space_group_name_H-M   'P 1'
#
loop_
_entity.id
_entity.type
_entity.pdbx_description
1 polymer ?
#
loop_
_entity_poly.entity_id
_entity_poly.type
_entity_poly.pdbx_seq_one_letter_code
_entity_poly.pdbx_strand_id
1 'polypeptide(L)' 'MSEKISGAQIRKIARHLVQFPCPKRTKILSSFPSEDKVRISEEIKRIKDDSPKHS' A
#
# COMPACT_ATOMS: atom_id res chain seq x y z
N MET A 1 -23.33 4.72 0.04
CA MET A 1 -22.42 5.56 -0.45
C MET A 1 -21.07 5.08 -0.22
N SER A 2 -20.33 4.92 -1.19
CA SER A 2 -19.05 4.45 -1.01
C SER A 2 -18.13 5.57 -0.78
N GLU A 3 -17.24 5.40 0.15
CA GLU A 3 -16.33 6.41 0.42
C GLU A 3 -15.04 6.08 -0.14
N LYS A 4 -14.46 6.97 -0.84
CA LYS A 4 -13.16 6.77 -1.39
C LYS A 4 -12.16 7.02 -0.32
N ILE A 5 -11.18 6.15 -0.18
CA ILE A 5 -10.12 6.34 0.78
C ILE A 5 -9.26 7.47 0.28
N SER A 6 -8.96 8.41 1.13
CA SER A 6 -8.18 9.57 0.72
C SER A 6 -6.74 9.19 0.50
N GLY A 7 -6.03 10.03 -0.22
CA GLY A 7 -4.63 9.78 -0.50
C GLY A 7 -3.80 9.59 0.74
N ALA A 8 -4.08 10.38 1.76
CA ALA A 8 -3.36 10.28 3.00
C ALA A 8 -3.56 8.92 3.64
N GLN A 9 -4.78 8.44 3.55
CA GLN A 9 -5.11 7.15 4.11
C GLN A 9 -4.39 6.04 3.36
N ILE A 10 -4.38 6.14 2.05
CA ILE A 10 -3.70 5.16 1.21
C ILE A 10 -2.23 5.12 1.58
N ARG A 11 -1.63 6.27 1.76
CA ARG A 11 -0.23 6.35 2.09
C ARG A 11 0.05 5.69 3.44
N LYS A 12 -0.82 5.95 4.39
CA LYS A 12 -0.67 5.38 5.70
C LYS A 12 -0.73 3.86 5.65
N ILE A 13 -1.71 3.35 4.93
CA ILE A 13 -1.87 1.93 4.78
C ILE A 13 -0.64 1.32 4.12
N ALA A 14 -0.16 1.96 3.08
CA ALA A 14 1.00 1.47 2.36
C ALA A 14 2.22 1.38 3.26
N ARG A 15 2.41 2.38 4.09
CA ARG A 15 3.54 2.40 4.99
C ARG A 15 3.48 1.26 5.98
N HIS A 16 2.29 0.93 6.41
CA HIS A 16 2.12 -0.18 7.32
C HIS A 16 2.40 -1.49 6.61
N LEU A 17 1.88 -1.61 5.41
CA LEU A 17 2.01 -2.84 4.66
C LEU A 17 3.42 -3.18 4.27
N VAL A 18 4.24 -2.17 4.05
CA VAL A 18 5.63 -2.44 3.67
C VAL A 18 6.40 -3.13 4.76
N GLN A 19 5.90 -3.07 5.99
CA GLN A 19 6.59 -3.70 7.08
C GLN A 19 6.26 -5.18 7.15
N PHE A 20 5.21 -5.60 6.48
CA PHE A 20 4.82 -7.00 6.51
C PHE A 20 5.48 -7.78 5.40
N PRO A 21 5.67 -9.08 5.58
CA PRO A 21 6.23 -9.91 4.51
C PRO A 21 5.24 -10.02 3.37
N CYS A 22 5.74 -10.37 2.22
CA CYS A 22 4.94 -10.47 1.01
C CYS A 22 3.67 -11.27 1.19
N PRO A 23 3.73 -12.46 1.69
CA PRO A 23 2.52 -13.28 1.80
C PRO A 23 1.47 -12.63 2.67
N LYS A 24 1.88 -12.01 3.75
CA LYS A 24 0.95 -11.36 4.62
C LYS A 24 0.39 -10.12 3.98
N ARG A 25 1.23 -9.38 3.28
CA ARG A 25 0.84 -8.17 2.60
C ARG A 25 -0.23 -8.46 1.55
N THR A 26 -0.02 -9.52 0.79
CA THR A 26 -0.96 -9.89 -0.24
C THR A 26 -2.32 -10.25 0.37
N LYS A 27 -2.28 -10.92 1.48
CA LYS A 27 -3.49 -11.30 2.15
C LYS A 27 -4.28 -10.08 2.59
N ILE A 28 -3.61 -9.13 3.17
CA ILE A 28 -4.25 -7.91 3.63
C ILE A 28 -4.80 -7.15 2.43
N LEU A 29 -4.03 -7.05 1.38
CA LEU A 29 -4.46 -6.35 0.19
C LEU A 29 -5.71 -6.98 -0.43
N SER A 30 -5.83 -8.27 -0.27
CA SER A 30 -6.96 -8.98 -0.82
C SER A 30 -8.27 -8.53 -0.23
N SER A 31 -8.24 -7.95 0.94
CA SER A 31 -9.44 -7.46 1.59
C SER A 31 -9.92 -6.16 0.99
N PHE A 32 -9.10 -5.50 0.22
CA PHE A 32 -9.47 -4.24 -0.36
C PHE A 32 -10.03 -4.40 -1.77
N PRO A 33 -10.86 -3.48 -2.22
CA PRO A 33 -11.38 -3.53 -3.59
C PRO A 33 -10.23 -3.34 -4.57
N SER A 34 -10.44 -3.73 -5.78
CA SER A 34 -9.43 -3.63 -6.82
C SER A 34 -8.82 -2.26 -6.92
N GLU A 35 -9.66 -1.27 -6.90
CA GLU A 35 -9.20 0.09 -7.02
C GLU A 35 -8.23 0.45 -5.93
N ASP A 36 -8.61 0.17 -4.72
CA ASP A 36 -7.77 0.51 -3.58
C ASP A 36 -6.51 -0.33 -3.59
N LYS A 37 -6.65 -1.56 -3.99
CA LYS A 37 -5.52 -2.47 -4.06
C LYS A 37 -4.45 -1.90 -4.98
N VAL A 38 -4.85 -1.41 -6.12
CA VAL A 38 -3.91 -0.84 -7.07
C VAL A 38 -3.25 0.40 -6.49
N ARG A 39 -4.04 1.26 -5.88
CA ARG A 39 -3.51 2.48 -5.31
C ARG A 39 -2.49 2.18 -4.22
N ILE A 40 -2.83 1.26 -3.33
CA ILE A 40 -1.95 0.92 -2.24
C ILE A 40 -0.67 0.29 -2.80
N SER A 41 -0.81 -0.56 -3.78
CA SER A 41 0.32 -1.20 -4.41
C SER A 41 1.27 -0.18 -4.99
N GLU A 42 0.73 0.81 -5.64
CA GLU A 42 1.53 1.86 -6.24
C GLU A 42 2.26 2.66 -5.19
N GLU A 43 1.58 2.93 -4.10
CA GLU A 43 2.22 3.68 -3.02
C GLU A 43 3.36 2.87 -2.41
N ILE A 44 3.16 1.60 -2.25
CA ILE A 44 4.19 0.75 -1.71
C ILE A 44 5.41 0.78 -2.61
N LYS A 45 5.17 0.75 -3.91
CA LYS A 45 6.23 0.81 -4.87
C LYS A 45 7.00 2.11 -4.73
N ARG A 46 6.29 3.20 -4.58
CA ARG A 46 6.90 4.49 -4.43
C ARG A 46 7.74 4.57 -3.18
N ILE A 47 7.23 4.04 -2.09
CA ILE A 47 7.96 4.07 -0.84
C ILE A 47 9.25 3.29 -0.97
N LYS A 48 9.19 2.13 -1.59
CA LYS A 48 10.36 1.32 -1.77
C LYS A 48 11.36 1.99 -2.71
N ASP A 49 10.85 2.59 -3.75
CA ASP A 49 11.70 3.23 -4.72
C ASP A 49 12.36 4.46 -4.15
N ASP A 50 11.66 5.15 -3.28
CA ASP A 50 12.18 6.35 -2.69
C ASP A 50 13.18 6.06 -1.60
N SER A 51 13.25 4.84 -1.15
CA SER A 51 14.14 4.44 -0.09
C SER A 51 15.56 4.62 -0.55
N PRO A 52 16.36 5.30 0.16
CA PRO A 52 17.72 5.54 -0.27
C PRO A 52 18.49 4.30 -0.12
N LYS A 53 18.59 3.53 -0.16
CA LYS A 53 19.29 2.44 -0.08
C LYS A 53 20.49 2.32 -0.30
N HIS A 54 20.86 2.53 -0.24
CA HIS A 54 21.71 2.59 -0.46
C HIS A 54 22.26 2.48 -0.94
N SER A 55 22.29 2.58 -0.91
CA SER A 55 22.87 2.60 -1.47
C SER A 55 23.21 2.54 -1.86
#